data_a9ed6ec93633ebea3000ed4897255ce0
#
_entry.id   a9ed6ec93633ebea3000ed4897255ce0
#
_cell.length_a   1.000
_cell.length_b   1.000
_cell.length_c   1.000
_cell.angle_alpha   90.00
_cell.angle_beta   90.00
_cell.angle_gamma   90.00
#
_symmetry.space_group_name_H-M   'P 1'
#
loop_
_entity.id
_entity.type
_entity.pdbx_description
1 polymer ?
#
loop_
_entity_poly.entity_id
_entity_poly.type
_entity_poly.pdbx_seq_one_letter_code
_entity_poly.pdbx_strand_id
1 'polypeptide(L)'
;TDLTPSELQRRLFYINQRARSMMEEQGYNILYLAMGFLKWQETNGTPGDREAPLILIPVELERRRVKGSFKLRWTGEDIISNISLQAKLLDYGVELPDFEMPRTPEGVDEYLNQVNESISHKNWEVRDKAYLGFFSFTKFVMYKDLDPESWPEDMPLEENPLIKAIFDPKEEEIGPGFREDQVDLKLSSEDVYHVMDADSSQIAVIEDVKHGRDLVVEGPPGTGKSQTIVN
;
A
#
# COMPACT_ATOMS: atom_id res chain seq x y z
N THR A 1 -11.77 18.20 20.94
CA THR A 1 -12.40 16.90 21.19
C THR A 1 -13.28 17.02 22.42
N ASP A 2 -14.46 16.41 22.42
CA ASP A 2 -15.37 16.39 23.57
C ASP A 2 -14.95 15.35 24.64
N LEU A 3 -13.75 14.78 24.50
CA LEU A 3 -13.21 13.76 25.39
C LEU A 3 -12.54 14.39 26.61
N THR A 4 -12.74 13.81 27.77
CA THR A 4 -11.96 14.16 28.97
C THR A 4 -10.47 13.79 28.77
N PRO A 5 -9.55 14.44 29.48
CA PRO A 5 -8.11 14.13 29.37
C PRO A 5 -7.78 12.63 29.56
N SER A 6 -8.49 11.96 30.48
CA SER A 6 -8.29 10.52 30.74
C SER A 6 -8.79 9.64 29.60
N GLU A 7 -9.93 9.96 29.03
CA GLU A 7 -10.48 9.26 27.85
C GLU A 7 -9.60 9.45 26.64
N LEU A 8 -9.11 10.67 26.41
CA LEU A 8 -8.17 10.97 25.33
C LEU A 8 -6.89 10.14 25.47
N GLN A 9 -6.29 10.10 26.67
CA GLN A 9 -5.07 9.32 26.92
C GLN A 9 -5.30 7.81 26.68
N ARG A 10 -6.45 7.28 27.09
CA ARG A 10 -6.82 5.89 26.85
C ARG A 10 -6.98 5.60 25.35
N ARG A 11 -7.65 6.50 24.62
CA ARG A 11 -7.84 6.37 23.18
C ARG A 11 -6.52 6.43 22.41
N LEU A 12 -5.64 7.37 22.77
CA LEU A 12 -4.31 7.48 22.19
C LEU A 12 -3.42 6.26 22.48
N PHE A 13 -3.59 5.64 23.65
CA PHE A 13 -2.90 4.39 23.97
C PHE A 13 -3.30 3.27 23.01
N TYR A 14 -4.59 3.06 22.76
CA TYR A 14 -5.07 2.04 21.83
C TYR A 14 -4.65 2.32 20.38
N ILE A 15 -4.70 3.60 19.96
CA ILE A 15 -4.22 4.00 18.64
C ILE A 15 -2.73 3.68 18.50
N ASN A 16 -1.92 4.03 19.49
CA ASN A 16 -0.48 3.75 19.47
C ASN A 16 -0.18 2.24 19.44
N GLN A 17 -0.89 1.45 20.24
CA GLN A 17 -0.72 0.00 20.26
C GLN A 17 -1.04 -0.61 18.89
N ARG A 18 -2.18 -0.22 18.30
CA ARG A 18 -2.59 -0.71 16.98
C ARG A 18 -1.63 -0.28 15.87
N ALA A 19 -1.15 0.98 15.89
CA ALA A 19 -0.17 1.47 14.93
C ALA A 19 1.12 0.65 14.98
N ARG A 20 1.62 0.34 16.20
CA ARG A 20 2.82 -0.47 16.38
C ARG A 20 2.64 -1.91 15.91
N SER A 21 1.53 -2.58 16.28
CA SER A 21 1.25 -3.92 15.78
C SER A 21 1.23 -3.98 14.26
N MET A 22 0.58 -3.01 13.60
CA MET A 22 0.53 -2.98 12.13
C MET A 22 1.90 -2.71 11.52
N MET A 23 2.72 -1.84 12.13
CA MET A 23 4.09 -1.61 11.69
C MET A 23 4.97 -2.86 11.84
N GLU A 24 4.83 -3.61 12.94
CA GLU A 24 5.54 -4.86 13.19
C GLU A 24 5.09 -5.99 12.24
N GLU A 25 3.79 -6.07 11.92
CA GLU A 25 3.22 -7.11 11.07
C GLU A 25 3.40 -6.84 9.58
N GLN A 26 3.28 -5.59 9.14
CA GLN A 26 3.21 -5.22 7.73
C GLN A 26 4.40 -4.38 7.25
N GLY A 27 5.21 -3.85 8.16
CA GLY A 27 6.42 -3.09 7.84
C GLY A 27 6.18 -1.66 7.33
N TYR A 28 4.94 -1.15 7.36
CA TYR A 28 4.63 0.22 6.93
C TYR A 28 3.72 0.96 7.91
N ASN A 29 3.85 2.29 7.93
CA ASN A 29 3.04 3.14 8.78
C ASN A 29 1.63 3.33 8.20
N ILE A 30 0.62 3.20 9.06
CA ILE A 30 -0.79 3.45 8.72
C ILE A 30 -1.41 4.58 9.52
N LEU A 31 -0.66 5.18 10.46
CA LEU A 31 -1.16 6.25 11.31
C LEU A 31 -0.84 7.62 10.68
N TYR A 32 -1.88 8.36 10.38
CA TYR A 32 -1.76 9.67 9.75
C TYR A 32 -2.52 10.75 10.55
N LEU A 33 -1.98 11.95 10.52
CA LEU A 33 -2.72 13.17 10.78
C LEU A 33 -3.32 13.64 9.46
N ALA A 34 -4.61 13.47 9.30
CA ALA A 34 -5.36 13.91 8.13
C ALA A 34 -5.78 15.36 8.31
N MET A 35 -5.54 16.21 7.32
CA MET A 35 -5.86 17.65 7.35
C MET A 35 -6.64 18.07 6.11
N GLY A 36 -7.55 19.01 6.30
CA GLY A 36 -8.44 19.47 5.24
C GLY A 36 -9.36 18.34 4.76
N PHE A 37 -10.65 18.56 4.77
CA PHE A 37 -11.60 17.53 4.36
C PHE A 37 -12.51 18.05 3.26
N LEU A 38 -12.58 17.30 2.15
CA LEU A 38 -13.58 17.54 1.15
C LEU A 38 -14.87 16.84 1.53
N LYS A 39 -15.96 17.60 1.56
CA LYS A 39 -17.32 17.09 1.69
C LYS A 39 -18.00 17.15 0.32
N TRP A 40 -18.49 16.00 -0.17
CA TRP A 40 -19.18 15.91 -1.45
C TRP A 40 -20.41 15.00 -1.37
N GLN A 41 -21.24 15.07 -2.40
CA GLN A 41 -22.41 14.22 -2.55
C GLN A 41 -22.20 13.25 -3.71
N GLU A 42 -22.46 11.97 -3.49
CA GLU A 42 -22.47 10.97 -4.55
C GLU A 42 -23.79 11.07 -5.33
N THR A 43 -23.67 11.18 -6.65
CA THR A 43 -24.82 11.22 -7.57
C THR A 43 -25.33 9.81 -7.92
N ASN A 44 -24.44 8.80 -7.84
CA ASN A 44 -24.70 7.41 -8.20
C ASN A 44 -24.56 6.53 -6.95
N GLY A 45 -25.66 6.23 -6.27
CA GLY A 45 -25.67 5.36 -5.11
C GLY A 45 -26.66 5.78 -4.02
N THR A 46 -26.41 5.33 -2.79
CA THR A 46 -27.22 5.78 -1.64
C THR A 46 -26.96 7.27 -1.41
N PRO A 47 -27.98 8.11 -1.47
CA PRO A 47 -27.83 9.54 -1.21
C PRO A 47 -27.23 9.78 0.17
N GLY A 48 -26.12 10.48 0.22
CA GLY A 48 -25.48 10.82 1.48
C GLY A 48 -24.26 11.69 1.27
N ASP A 49 -23.99 12.52 2.26
CA ASP A 49 -22.75 13.30 2.30
C ASP A 49 -21.56 12.37 2.54
N ARG A 50 -20.55 12.48 1.72
CA ARG A 50 -19.25 11.83 1.91
C ARG A 50 -18.25 12.86 2.37
N GLU A 51 -17.27 12.42 3.14
CA GLU A 51 -16.19 13.26 3.62
C GLU A 51 -14.88 12.47 3.59
N ALA A 52 -13.84 13.04 2.98
CA ALA A 52 -12.52 12.44 2.94
C ALA A 52 -11.42 13.50 3.11
N PRO A 53 -10.28 13.13 3.71
CA PRO A 53 -9.17 14.04 3.89
C PRO A 53 -8.49 14.36 2.55
N LEU A 54 -7.93 15.56 2.45
CA LEU A 54 -7.15 16.02 1.31
C LEU A 54 -5.66 15.77 1.49
N ILE A 55 -5.14 16.02 2.70
CA ILE A 55 -3.73 15.92 3.05
C ILE A 55 -3.55 14.89 4.15
N LEU A 56 -2.51 14.07 4.03
CA LEU A 56 -2.18 12.99 4.95
C LEU A 56 -0.71 13.11 5.37
N ILE A 57 -0.49 13.37 6.65
CA ILE A 57 0.82 13.51 7.26
C ILE A 57 1.11 12.22 8.04
N PRO A 58 2.13 11.44 7.65
CA PRO A 58 2.51 10.23 8.38
C PRO A 58 3.07 10.60 9.75
N VAL A 59 2.50 10.03 10.80
CA VAL A 59 2.84 10.38 12.18
C VAL A 59 3.01 9.17 13.06
N GLU A 60 3.70 9.37 14.16
CA GLU A 60 3.82 8.41 15.25
C GLU A 60 3.43 9.04 16.60
N LEU A 61 3.01 8.19 17.53
CA LEU A 61 2.70 8.59 18.89
C LEU A 61 3.85 8.17 19.82
N GLU A 62 4.57 9.14 20.33
CA GLU A 62 5.63 8.94 21.32
C GLU A 62 5.13 9.16 22.74
N ARG A 63 5.62 8.33 23.67
CA ARG A 63 5.38 8.49 25.11
C ARG A 63 6.65 8.19 25.88
N ARG A 64 7.23 9.20 26.50
CA ARG A 64 8.50 9.07 27.23
C ARG A 64 8.38 8.39 28.62
N ARG A 65 7.21 8.45 29.25
CA ARG A 65 6.96 7.87 30.59
C ARG A 65 5.60 7.21 30.63
N VAL A 66 5.45 6.11 31.38
CA VAL A 66 4.21 5.34 31.49
C VAL A 66 2.97 6.19 31.85
N LYS A 67 3.17 7.23 32.67
CA LYS A 67 2.12 8.19 33.08
C LYS A 67 2.21 9.53 32.33
N GLY A 68 3.09 9.67 31.33
CA GLY A 68 3.25 10.89 30.54
C GLY A 68 2.17 11.05 29.47
N SER A 69 2.00 12.27 28.95
CA SER A 69 1.17 12.53 27.79
C SER A 69 1.81 11.98 26.51
N PHE A 70 0.99 11.56 25.56
CA PHE A 70 1.43 11.26 24.21
C PHE A 70 1.83 12.56 23.49
N LYS A 71 2.87 12.45 22.68
CA LYS A 71 3.28 13.47 21.72
C LYS A 71 3.10 12.90 20.32
N LEU A 72 2.53 13.71 19.44
CA LEU A 72 2.46 13.44 18.03
C LEU A 72 3.77 13.93 17.40
N ARG A 73 4.37 13.08 16.57
CA ARG A 73 5.59 13.37 15.84
C ARG A 73 5.42 12.94 14.39
N TRP A 74 5.89 13.77 13.47
CA TRP A 74 6.05 13.41 12.08
C TRP A 74 7.13 12.32 11.92
N THR A 75 6.88 11.28 11.11
CA THR A 75 7.82 10.16 10.92
C THR A 75 9.04 10.54 10.07
N GLY A 76 8.96 11.63 9.31
CA GLY A 76 9.96 12.02 8.32
C GLY A 76 9.66 11.50 6.91
N GLU A 77 8.63 10.66 6.76
CA GLU A 77 8.14 10.21 5.46
C GLU A 77 7.39 11.33 4.74
N ASP A 78 7.18 11.19 3.43
CA ASP A 78 6.52 12.20 2.62
C ASP A 78 5.08 12.48 3.07
N ILE A 79 4.74 13.76 3.12
CA ILE A 79 3.36 14.23 3.27
C ILE A 79 2.69 14.05 1.91
N ILE A 80 1.56 13.38 1.86
CA ILE A 80 0.89 13.03 0.63
C ILE A 80 -0.53 13.59 0.54
N SER A 81 -0.99 13.81 -0.68
CA SER A 81 -2.41 14.02 -0.96
C SER A 81 -3.16 12.68 -0.96
N ASN A 82 -4.48 12.75 -0.82
CA ASN A 82 -5.33 11.56 -0.91
C ASN A 82 -5.56 11.14 -2.37
N ILE A 83 -4.63 10.36 -2.90
CA ILE A 83 -4.67 9.86 -4.28
C ILE A 83 -5.93 9.04 -4.61
N SER A 84 -6.49 8.31 -3.63
CA SER A 84 -7.75 7.58 -3.82
C SER A 84 -8.93 8.55 -4.02
N LEU A 85 -8.92 9.69 -3.33
CA LEU A 85 -9.92 10.74 -3.53
C LEU A 85 -9.72 11.42 -4.88
N GLN A 86 -8.49 11.73 -5.28
CA GLN A 86 -8.19 12.31 -6.60
C GLN A 86 -8.76 11.43 -7.72
N ALA A 87 -8.43 10.13 -7.72
CA ALA A 87 -8.95 9.19 -8.71
C ALA A 87 -10.48 9.12 -8.70
N LYS A 88 -11.10 9.12 -7.51
CA LYS A 88 -12.57 9.11 -7.38
C LYS A 88 -13.23 10.37 -7.94
N LEU A 89 -12.60 11.53 -7.79
CA LEU A 89 -13.16 12.80 -8.24
C LEU A 89 -13.10 12.97 -9.76
N LEU A 90 -12.17 12.31 -10.44
CA LEU A 90 -12.14 12.24 -11.90
C LEU A 90 -13.43 11.65 -12.47
N ASP A 91 -14.06 10.67 -11.81
CA ASP A 91 -15.37 10.12 -12.19
C ASP A 91 -16.48 11.20 -12.21
N TYR A 92 -16.29 12.27 -11.45
CA TYR A 92 -17.22 13.42 -11.38
C TYR A 92 -16.78 14.62 -12.24
N GLY A 93 -15.70 14.45 -13.02
CA GLY A 93 -15.13 15.50 -13.86
C GLY A 93 -14.47 16.62 -13.05
N VAL A 94 -13.93 16.28 -11.88
CA VAL A 94 -13.18 17.21 -11.02
C VAL A 94 -11.75 16.70 -10.91
N GLU A 95 -10.81 17.51 -11.37
CA GLU A 95 -9.39 17.33 -11.22
C GLU A 95 -8.90 18.21 -10.07
N LEU A 96 -8.28 17.60 -9.07
CA LEU A 96 -7.68 18.34 -7.97
C LEU A 96 -6.32 18.91 -8.41
N PRO A 97 -5.90 20.05 -7.84
CA PRO A 97 -4.59 20.62 -8.13
C PRO A 97 -3.47 19.67 -7.71
N ASP A 98 -2.34 19.77 -8.40
CA ASP A 98 -1.13 19.06 -8.04
C ASP A 98 -0.73 19.38 -6.60
N PHE A 99 -0.37 18.34 -5.87
CA PHE A 99 0.03 18.48 -4.48
C PHE A 99 1.55 18.59 -4.39
N GLU A 100 2.03 19.80 -4.18
CA GLU A 100 3.41 20.01 -3.75
C GLU A 100 3.47 19.97 -2.22
N MET A 101 4.41 19.18 -1.67
CA MET A 101 4.54 19.03 -0.22
C MET A 101 4.71 20.39 0.46
N PRO A 102 3.72 20.85 1.26
CA PRO A 102 3.80 22.14 1.91
C PRO A 102 4.92 22.12 2.98
N ARG A 103 5.77 23.13 2.94
CA ARG A 103 6.85 23.29 3.93
C ARG A 103 6.46 24.21 5.08
N THR A 104 5.35 24.91 4.94
CA THR A 104 4.83 25.89 5.90
C THR A 104 3.31 25.75 6.06
N PRO A 105 2.75 26.22 7.17
CA PRO A 105 1.29 26.25 7.34
C PRO A 105 0.56 26.98 6.21
N GLU A 106 1.13 28.09 5.73
CA GLU A 106 0.58 28.88 4.63
C GLU A 106 0.46 28.09 3.34
N GLY A 107 1.40 27.16 3.07
CA GLY A 107 1.34 26.25 1.92
C GLY A 107 0.19 25.24 2.01
N VAL A 108 -0.20 24.85 3.22
CA VAL A 108 -1.41 24.02 3.44
C VAL A 108 -2.66 24.81 3.07
N ASP A 109 -2.76 26.04 3.58
CA ASP A 109 -3.91 26.92 3.32
C ASP A 109 -4.02 27.24 1.82
N GLU A 110 -2.90 27.47 1.15
CA GLU A 110 -2.85 27.71 -0.29
C GLU A 110 -3.40 26.51 -1.08
N TYR A 111 -2.95 25.30 -0.76
CA TYR A 111 -3.46 24.09 -1.40
C TYR A 111 -4.97 23.90 -1.16
N LEU A 112 -5.45 24.08 0.08
CA LEU A 112 -6.87 23.98 0.38
C LEU A 112 -7.71 25.03 -0.37
N ASN A 113 -7.18 26.24 -0.58
CA ASN A 113 -7.83 27.27 -1.38
C ASN A 113 -7.89 26.89 -2.87
N GLN A 114 -6.80 26.34 -3.43
CA GLN A 114 -6.79 25.85 -4.82
C GLN A 114 -7.80 24.70 -5.01
N VAL A 115 -7.89 23.78 -4.06
CA VAL A 115 -8.93 22.73 -4.08
C VAL A 115 -10.32 23.35 -4.06
N ASN A 116 -10.55 24.34 -3.20
CA ASN A 116 -11.85 25.00 -3.12
C ASN A 116 -12.24 25.72 -4.42
N GLU A 117 -11.27 26.30 -5.11
CA GLU A 117 -11.46 26.89 -6.44
C GLU A 117 -11.82 25.83 -7.49
N SER A 118 -11.13 24.68 -7.50
CA SER A 118 -11.39 23.61 -8.47
C SER A 118 -12.78 23.00 -8.35
N ILE A 119 -13.37 23.02 -7.14
CA ILE A 119 -14.74 22.51 -6.88
C ILE A 119 -15.82 23.60 -6.88
N SER A 120 -15.48 24.88 -7.16
CA SER A 120 -16.40 26.02 -7.06
C SER A 120 -17.69 25.86 -7.89
N HIS A 121 -17.64 25.08 -8.96
CA HIS A 121 -18.79 24.74 -9.81
C HIS A 121 -19.68 23.61 -9.27
N LYS A 122 -19.30 22.99 -8.15
CA LYS A 122 -20.04 21.92 -7.46
C LYS A 122 -20.61 22.45 -6.14
N ASN A 123 -21.65 21.81 -5.63
CA ASN A 123 -22.16 22.07 -4.29
C ASN A 123 -21.38 21.24 -3.23
N TRP A 124 -20.06 21.38 -3.26
CA TRP A 124 -19.12 20.70 -2.39
C TRP A 124 -18.40 21.70 -1.50
N GLU A 125 -17.80 21.24 -0.41
CA GLU A 125 -17.24 22.11 0.62
C GLU A 125 -15.89 21.56 1.12
N VAL A 126 -14.85 22.40 1.14
CA VAL A 126 -13.61 22.11 1.85
C VAL A 126 -13.76 22.54 3.31
N ARG A 127 -13.50 21.63 4.23
CA ARG A 127 -13.58 21.86 5.68
C ARG A 127 -12.21 21.87 6.30
N ASP A 128 -11.91 22.90 7.07
CA ASP A 128 -10.71 22.98 7.89
C ASP A 128 -10.90 22.11 9.15
N LYS A 129 -10.47 20.87 9.04
CA LYS A 129 -10.49 19.85 10.10
C LYS A 129 -9.18 19.10 10.11
N ALA A 130 -8.77 18.66 11.32
CA ALA A 130 -7.67 17.73 11.50
C ALA A 130 -8.15 16.47 12.23
N TYR A 131 -7.74 15.30 11.76
CA TYR A 131 -8.12 14.02 12.32
C TYR A 131 -6.93 13.07 12.42
N LEU A 132 -6.74 12.46 13.58
CA LEU A 132 -5.75 11.39 13.76
C LEU A 132 -6.44 10.05 13.51
N GLY A 133 -6.00 9.32 12.49
CA GLY A 133 -6.63 8.08 12.10
C GLY A 133 -5.73 7.14 11.33
N PHE A 134 -6.25 5.95 11.05
CA PHE A 134 -5.57 4.95 10.25
C PHE A 134 -6.03 5.04 8.79
N PHE A 135 -5.05 5.15 7.89
CA PHE A 135 -5.27 5.17 6.45
C PHE A 135 -4.36 4.15 5.79
N SER A 136 -4.88 3.43 4.80
CA SER A 136 -4.11 2.46 4.03
C SER A 136 -4.40 2.66 2.55
N PHE A 137 -3.35 2.82 1.78
CA PHE A 137 -3.40 3.03 0.33
C PHE A 137 -2.91 1.82 -0.46
N THR A 138 -2.66 0.69 0.20
CA THR A 138 -2.09 -0.51 -0.42
C THR A 138 -2.87 -0.94 -1.67
N LYS A 139 -4.20 -0.94 -1.60
CA LYS A 139 -5.03 -1.31 -2.76
C LYS A 139 -4.94 -0.30 -3.91
N PHE A 140 -4.76 0.98 -3.59
CA PHE A 140 -4.62 2.02 -4.60
C PHE A 140 -3.23 1.99 -5.25
N VAL A 141 -2.18 1.73 -4.47
CA VAL A 141 -0.83 1.52 -5.02
C VAL A 141 -0.84 0.35 -5.99
N MET A 142 -1.43 -0.78 -5.60
CA MET A 142 -1.60 -1.93 -6.50
C MET A 142 -2.41 -1.59 -7.78
N TYR A 143 -3.44 -0.78 -7.66
CA TYR A 143 -4.21 -0.30 -8.81
C TYR A 143 -3.35 0.57 -9.74
N LYS A 144 -2.54 1.48 -9.16
CA LYS A 144 -1.67 2.36 -9.92
C LYS A 144 -0.50 1.62 -10.58
N ASP A 145 -0.02 0.55 -9.95
CA ASP A 145 1.01 -0.34 -10.55
C ASP A 145 0.49 -1.07 -11.80
N LEU A 146 -0.83 -1.19 -11.95
CA LEU A 146 -1.46 -1.77 -13.15
C LEU A 146 -1.82 -0.72 -14.20
N ASP A 147 -1.59 0.56 -13.94
CA ASP A 147 -1.86 1.64 -14.88
C ASP A 147 -0.80 1.62 -16.00
N PRO A 148 -1.19 1.44 -17.28
CA PRO A 148 -0.26 1.39 -18.39
C PRO A 148 0.66 2.63 -18.48
N GLU A 149 0.17 3.81 -18.10
CA GLU A 149 0.95 5.06 -18.10
C GLU A 149 2.07 5.08 -17.04
N SER A 150 2.00 4.19 -16.04
CA SER A 150 3.04 4.06 -15.00
C SER A 150 4.24 3.25 -15.44
N TRP A 151 4.19 2.62 -16.62
CA TRP A 151 5.25 1.76 -17.13
C TRP A 151 6.08 2.47 -18.20
N PRO A 152 7.40 2.19 -18.31
CA PRO A 152 8.24 2.75 -19.35
C PRO A 152 7.72 2.38 -20.76
N GLU A 153 7.80 3.32 -21.69
CA GLU A 153 7.36 3.10 -23.10
C GLU A 153 8.05 1.91 -23.78
N ASP A 154 9.30 1.62 -23.39
CA ASP A 154 10.11 0.50 -23.90
C ASP A 154 9.82 -0.83 -23.19
N MET A 155 9.04 -0.81 -22.10
CA MET A 155 8.64 -2.00 -21.35
C MET A 155 7.17 -1.90 -20.89
N PRO A 156 6.21 -1.81 -21.81
CA PRO A 156 4.81 -1.71 -21.44
C PRO A 156 4.34 -3.00 -20.75
N LEU A 157 3.52 -2.84 -19.71
CA LEU A 157 2.99 -3.93 -18.90
C LEU A 157 2.35 -5.03 -19.76
N GLU A 158 1.62 -4.62 -20.79
CA GLU A 158 0.89 -5.50 -21.72
C GLU A 158 1.81 -6.37 -22.57
N GLU A 159 3.06 -5.98 -22.77
CA GLU A 159 4.04 -6.73 -23.55
C GLU A 159 4.89 -7.69 -22.72
N ASN A 160 4.78 -7.62 -21.40
CA ASN A 160 5.46 -8.54 -20.51
C ASN A 160 5.01 -9.98 -20.77
N PRO A 161 5.94 -10.93 -21.08
CA PRO A 161 5.57 -12.31 -21.44
C PRO A 161 4.77 -13.03 -20.36
N LEU A 162 5.08 -12.77 -19.07
CA LEU A 162 4.39 -13.37 -17.94
C LEU A 162 2.94 -12.86 -17.84
N ILE A 163 2.73 -11.56 -18.03
CA ILE A 163 1.39 -10.95 -18.04
C ILE A 163 0.59 -11.49 -19.20
N LYS A 164 1.18 -11.58 -20.39
CA LYS A 164 0.54 -12.22 -21.55
C LYS A 164 0.14 -13.66 -21.29
N ALA A 165 1.01 -14.45 -20.66
CA ALA A 165 0.72 -15.84 -20.33
C ALA A 165 -0.42 -16.00 -19.31
N ILE A 166 -0.62 -15.03 -18.42
CA ILE A 166 -1.75 -15.03 -17.47
C ILE A 166 -3.07 -14.75 -18.18
N PHE A 167 -3.10 -13.78 -19.12
CA PHE A 167 -4.34 -13.37 -19.81
C PHE A 167 -4.66 -14.19 -21.05
N ASP A 168 -3.66 -14.75 -21.73
CA ASP A 168 -3.80 -15.59 -22.92
C ASP A 168 -2.89 -16.82 -22.77
N PRO A 169 -3.27 -17.76 -21.90
CA PRO A 169 -2.48 -18.96 -21.67
C PRO A 169 -2.45 -19.80 -22.96
N LYS A 170 -1.33 -19.73 -23.65
CA LYS A 170 -1.06 -20.66 -24.75
C LYS A 170 -0.67 -21.99 -24.12
N GLU A 171 -1.24 -23.08 -24.64
CA GLU A 171 -0.77 -24.43 -24.35
C GLU A 171 0.64 -24.60 -24.95
N GLU A 172 1.66 -24.06 -24.33
CA GLU A 172 3.02 -24.48 -24.62
C GLU A 172 3.24 -25.83 -23.94
N GLU A 173 3.72 -26.82 -24.70
CA GLU A 173 4.19 -28.08 -24.13
C GLU A 173 5.41 -27.81 -23.25
N ILE A 174 5.16 -27.42 -22.03
CA ILE A 174 6.19 -27.31 -21.00
C ILE A 174 6.62 -28.73 -20.67
N GLY A 175 7.83 -29.10 -21.09
CA GLY A 175 8.39 -30.41 -20.79
C GLY A 175 8.34 -30.73 -19.27
N PRO A 176 8.53 -31.98 -18.84
CA PRO A 176 8.40 -32.38 -17.45
C PRO A 176 9.30 -31.54 -16.55
N GLY A 177 8.77 -31.04 -15.43
CA GLY A 177 9.52 -30.31 -14.43
C GLY A 177 10.57 -31.17 -13.74
N PHE A 178 11.42 -30.50 -12.95
CA PHE A 178 12.40 -31.17 -12.10
C PHE A 178 11.65 -31.99 -11.02
N ARG A 179 12.01 -33.24 -10.84
CA ARG A 179 11.30 -34.13 -9.92
C ARG A 179 12.09 -34.32 -8.62
N GLU A 180 11.38 -34.44 -7.51
CA GLU A 180 11.96 -34.66 -6.18
C GLU A 180 12.92 -35.85 -6.12
N ASP A 181 12.56 -36.95 -6.83
CA ASP A 181 13.36 -38.18 -6.91
C ASP A 181 14.63 -38.04 -7.77
N GLN A 182 14.80 -36.91 -8.44
CA GLN A 182 15.96 -36.61 -9.28
C GLN A 182 16.97 -35.68 -8.60
N VAL A 183 16.63 -35.08 -7.45
CA VAL A 183 17.49 -34.14 -6.72
C VAL A 183 18.87 -34.77 -6.47
N ASP A 184 18.93 -35.92 -5.81
CA ASP A 184 20.19 -36.58 -5.45
C ASP A 184 20.93 -37.18 -6.65
N LEU A 185 20.24 -37.38 -7.76
CA LEU A 185 20.81 -37.98 -8.99
C LEU A 185 21.40 -36.96 -9.96
N LYS A 186 20.81 -35.75 -10.00
CA LYS A 186 21.12 -34.74 -11.01
C LYS A 186 21.88 -33.54 -10.46
N LEU A 187 21.77 -33.26 -9.17
CA LEU A 187 22.41 -32.11 -8.55
C LEU A 187 23.67 -32.52 -7.83
N SER A 188 24.75 -31.82 -8.13
CA SER A 188 25.97 -31.84 -7.32
C SER A 188 25.81 -30.86 -6.15
N SER A 189 26.37 -31.20 -4.99
CA SER A 189 26.42 -30.26 -3.86
C SER A 189 27.16 -28.95 -4.18
N GLU A 190 27.95 -28.92 -5.26
CA GLU A 190 28.62 -27.71 -5.76
C GLU A 190 27.67 -26.77 -6.52
N ASP A 191 26.53 -27.27 -7.00
CA ASP A 191 25.52 -26.51 -7.76
C ASP A 191 24.38 -25.98 -6.89
N VAL A 192 24.40 -26.33 -5.59
CA VAL A 192 23.35 -25.96 -4.63
C VAL A 192 23.81 -24.77 -3.80
N TYR A 193 23.25 -23.59 -4.07
CA TYR A 193 23.56 -22.33 -3.38
C TYR A 193 22.40 -21.86 -2.52
N HIS A 194 21.95 -22.69 -1.59
CA HIS A 194 20.83 -22.36 -0.73
C HIS A 194 21.25 -21.49 0.45
N VAL A 195 20.51 -20.42 0.71
CA VAL A 195 20.67 -19.52 1.85
C VAL A 195 20.06 -20.15 3.12
N MET A 196 19.01 -20.94 2.93
CA MET A 196 18.29 -21.66 3.99
C MET A 196 18.16 -23.14 3.63
N ASP A 197 17.97 -24.00 4.65
CA ASP A 197 17.69 -25.41 4.42
C ASP A 197 16.43 -25.59 3.57
N ALA A 198 16.47 -26.47 2.60
CA ALA A 198 15.37 -26.80 1.72
C ALA A 198 15.20 -28.32 1.60
N ASP A 199 13.95 -28.80 1.56
CA ASP A 199 13.65 -30.19 1.29
C ASP A 199 13.66 -30.50 -0.22
N SER A 200 13.56 -31.77 -0.60
CA SER A 200 13.64 -32.18 -2.00
C SER A 200 12.54 -31.58 -2.88
N SER A 201 11.35 -31.34 -2.31
CA SER A 201 10.26 -30.70 -3.04
C SER A 201 10.52 -29.22 -3.31
N GLN A 202 11.07 -28.53 -2.33
CA GLN A 202 11.49 -27.12 -2.46
C GLN A 202 12.66 -26.98 -3.43
N ILE A 203 13.65 -27.88 -3.37
CA ILE A 203 14.79 -27.91 -4.30
C ILE A 203 14.31 -28.11 -5.74
N ALA A 204 13.36 -29.02 -5.96
CA ALA A 204 12.80 -29.24 -7.29
C ALA A 204 12.17 -27.96 -7.88
N VAL A 205 11.42 -27.21 -7.09
CA VAL A 205 10.85 -25.91 -7.50
C VAL A 205 11.95 -24.88 -7.78
N ILE A 206 12.96 -24.77 -6.93
CA ILE A 206 14.08 -23.84 -7.10
C ILE A 206 14.83 -24.14 -8.40
N GLU A 207 15.09 -25.40 -8.69
CA GLU A 207 15.77 -25.82 -9.92
C GLU A 207 14.94 -25.52 -11.17
N ASP A 208 13.63 -25.73 -11.14
CA ASP A 208 12.77 -25.35 -12.25
C ASP A 208 12.82 -23.84 -12.53
N VAL A 209 12.79 -23.01 -11.50
CA VAL A 209 12.93 -21.54 -11.64
C VAL A 209 14.32 -21.15 -12.16
N LYS A 210 15.39 -21.78 -11.67
CA LYS A 210 16.77 -21.54 -12.17
C LYS A 210 16.90 -21.88 -13.66
N HIS A 211 16.10 -22.81 -14.16
CA HIS A 211 16.04 -23.17 -15.59
C HIS A 211 15.06 -22.29 -16.38
N GLY A 212 14.57 -21.19 -15.80
CA GLY A 212 13.73 -20.20 -16.48
C GLY A 212 12.26 -20.60 -16.61
N ARG A 213 11.76 -21.49 -15.72
CA ARG A 213 10.35 -21.86 -15.70
C ARG A 213 9.55 -20.91 -14.82
N ASP A 214 8.42 -20.48 -15.31
CA ASP A 214 7.40 -19.78 -14.52
C ASP A 214 6.49 -20.81 -13.83
N LEU A 215 6.34 -20.70 -12.52
CA LEU A 215 5.64 -21.71 -11.72
C LEU A 215 4.63 -21.05 -10.77
N VAL A 216 3.52 -21.74 -10.54
CA VAL A 216 2.62 -21.47 -9.44
C VAL A 216 2.83 -22.51 -8.35
N VAL A 217 3.30 -22.06 -7.18
CA VAL A 217 3.60 -22.93 -6.04
C VAL A 217 2.46 -22.89 -5.04
N GLU A 218 1.73 -23.97 -4.93
CA GLU A 218 0.69 -24.15 -3.92
C GLU A 218 1.22 -24.95 -2.74
N GLY A 219 0.84 -24.53 -1.54
CA GLY A 219 1.19 -25.25 -0.31
C GLY A 219 0.44 -24.73 0.90
N PRO A 220 0.08 -25.61 1.86
CA PRO A 220 -0.52 -25.20 3.12
C PRO A 220 0.34 -24.20 3.91
N PRO A 221 -0.22 -23.48 4.88
CA PRO A 221 0.59 -22.70 5.82
C PRO A 221 1.63 -23.56 6.53
N GLY A 222 2.87 -23.05 6.64
CA GLY A 222 3.96 -23.75 7.32
C GLY A 222 4.78 -24.73 6.47
N THR A 223 4.50 -24.85 5.17
CA THR A 223 5.25 -25.73 4.25
C THR A 223 6.54 -25.10 3.68
N GLY A 224 7.03 -24.03 4.26
CA GLY A 224 8.30 -23.42 3.86
C GLY A 224 8.28 -22.63 2.56
N LYS A 225 7.11 -22.15 2.08
CA LYS A 225 7.03 -21.32 0.87
C LYS A 225 7.96 -20.11 0.90
N SER A 226 8.04 -19.43 2.03
CA SER A 226 8.96 -18.28 2.19
C SER A 226 10.43 -18.70 2.11
N GLN A 227 10.79 -19.90 2.59
CA GLN A 227 12.13 -20.44 2.46
C GLN A 227 12.49 -20.74 1.01
N THR A 228 11.53 -21.28 0.24
CA THR A 228 11.70 -21.52 -1.20
C THR A 228 11.94 -20.22 -1.97
N ILE A 229 11.22 -19.12 -1.62
CA ILE A 229 11.37 -17.82 -2.27
C ILE A 229 12.73 -17.17 -1.94
N VAL A 230 13.26 -17.39 -0.72
CA VAL A 230 14.54 -16.81 -0.28
C VAL A 230 15.74 -17.50 -0.94
N ASN A 231 15.62 -18.78 -1.27
CA ASN A 231 16.64 -19.54 -1.95
C ASN A 231 16.66 -19.31 -3.46
#